data_6a1b3715a549c06cf9bb2862ae64b5c8
#
_entry.id   6a1b3715a549c06cf9bb2862ae64b5c8
#
_cell.length_a   1.000
_cell.length_b   1.000
_cell.length_c   1.000
_cell.angle_alpha   90.00
_cell.angle_beta   90.00
_cell.angle_gamma   90.00
#
_symmetry.space_group_name_H-M   'P 1'
#
loop_
_entity.id
_entity.type
_entity.pdbx_description
1 polymer ?
#
loop_
_entity_poly.entity_id
_entity_poly.type
_entity_poly.pdbx_seq_one_letter_code
_entity_poly.pdbx_strand_id
1 'polypeptide(L)' 'MAKALLGHIGGTDPRMVAEMRRLQQRVRDLEDQLVRVQAENDSLAAAVDTATTLDHELFATTVAEREPALA' A
#
# COMPACT_ATOMS: atom_id res chain seq x y z
N MET A 1 32.22 -37.59 -7.69
CA MET A 1 31.06 -37.78 -6.82
C MET A 1 30.46 -36.46 -6.41
N ALA A 2 31.13 -35.72 -5.58
CA ALA A 2 30.63 -34.41 -5.19
C ALA A 2 30.41 -33.52 -6.40
N LYS A 3 31.26 -33.64 -7.34
CA LYS A 3 31.16 -32.88 -8.58
C LYS A 3 29.88 -33.19 -9.33
N ALA A 4 29.53 -34.46 -9.38
CA ALA A 4 28.31 -34.86 -10.04
C ALA A 4 27.10 -34.36 -9.34
N LEU A 5 27.14 -34.37 -8.03
CA LEU A 5 26.05 -33.84 -7.24
C LEU A 5 25.90 -32.35 -7.44
N LEU A 6 27.00 -31.64 -7.45
CA LEU A 6 26.96 -30.21 -7.69
C LEU A 6 26.44 -29.89 -9.08
N GLY A 7 26.92 -30.69 -10.07
CA GLY A 7 26.44 -30.50 -11.42
C GLY A 7 24.96 -30.78 -11.54
N HIS A 8 24.51 -31.78 -10.82
CA HIS A 8 23.11 -32.12 -10.83
C HIS A 8 22.28 -31.02 -10.22
N ILE A 9 22.72 -30.49 -9.10
CA ILE A 9 22.05 -29.42 -8.44
C ILE A 9 22.11 -28.14 -9.27
N GLY A 10 23.30 -27.86 -9.77
CA GLY A 10 23.50 -26.69 -10.59
C GLY A 10 22.80 -26.78 -11.93
N GLY A 11 22.70 -28.01 -12.42
CA GLY A 11 22.05 -28.27 -13.69
C GLY A 11 20.53 -28.26 -13.57
N THR A 12 20.05 -27.61 -12.64
CA THR A 12 18.65 -27.55 -12.32
C THR A 12 17.78 -27.42 -13.55
N ASP A 13 16.60 -27.95 -13.41
CA ASP A 13 15.60 -27.96 -14.45
C ASP A 13 15.32 -26.52 -14.92
N PRO A 14 15.42 -26.26 -16.23
CA PRO A 14 15.08 -24.94 -16.75
C PRO A 14 13.67 -24.50 -16.42
N ARG A 15 12.78 -25.44 -16.26
CA ARG A 15 11.40 -25.12 -15.87
C ARG A 15 11.37 -24.52 -14.49
N MET A 16 12.16 -25.09 -13.59
CA MET A 16 12.22 -24.61 -12.23
C MET A 16 12.76 -23.19 -12.18
N VAL A 17 13.80 -22.92 -12.96
CA VAL A 17 14.37 -21.59 -13.03
C VAL A 17 13.36 -20.60 -13.59
N ALA A 18 12.68 -21.00 -14.65
CA ALA A 18 11.66 -20.15 -15.25
C ALA A 18 10.52 -19.87 -14.27
N GLU A 19 10.13 -20.89 -13.53
CA GLU A 19 9.09 -20.75 -12.54
C GLU A 19 9.50 -19.83 -11.40
N MET A 20 10.74 -19.95 -10.95
CA MET A 20 11.27 -19.08 -9.93
C MET A 20 11.29 -17.63 -10.38
N ARG A 21 11.68 -17.40 -11.61
CA ARG A 21 11.66 -16.04 -12.16
C ARG A 21 10.26 -15.48 -12.24
N ARG A 22 9.32 -16.32 -12.62
CA ARG A 22 7.93 -15.93 -12.70
C ARG A 22 7.41 -15.58 -11.33
N LEU A 23 7.72 -16.38 -10.34
CA LEU A 23 7.30 -16.11 -8.97
C LEU A 23 7.95 -14.85 -8.43
N GLN A 24 9.22 -14.65 -8.71
CA GLN A 24 9.89 -13.42 -8.29
C GLN A 24 9.25 -12.19 -8.91
N GLN A 25 8.91 -12.29 -10.18
CA GLN A 25 8.22 -11.20 -10.86
C GLN A 25 6.86 -10.95 -10.23
N ARG A 26 6.16 -12.02 -9.90
CA ARG A 26 4.86 -11.91 -9.25
C ARG A 26 4.98 -11.23 -7.88
N VAL A 27 6.01 -11.58 -7.14
CA VAL A 27 6.25 -10.96 -5.84
C VAL A 27 6.49 -9.47 -6.00
N ARG A 28 7.29 -9.07 -6.96
CA ARG A 28 7.55 -7.65 -7.22
C ARG A 28 6.27 -6.91 -7.61
N ASP A 29 5.48 -7.52 -8.47
CA ASP A 29 4.21 -6.91 -8.88
C ASP A 29 3.28 -6.72 -7.69
N LEU A 30 3.21 -7.71 -6.83
CA LEU A 30 2.39 -7.63 -5.63
C LEU A 30 2.91 -6.58 -4.65
N GLU A 31 4.23 -6.50 -4.51
CA GLU A 31 4.83 -5.48 -3.65
C GLU A 31 4.54 -4.08 -4.17
N ASP A 32 4.65 -3.89 -5.49
CA ASP A 32 4.33 -2.61 -6.11
C ASP A 32 2.86 -2.26 -5.90
N GLN A 33 2.00 -3.25 -6.04
CA GLN A 33 0.58 -3.06 -5.80
C GLN A 33 0.32 -2.65 -4.36
N LEU A 34 0.99 -3.31 -3.45
CA LEU A 34 0.82 -3.03 -2.03
C LEU A 34 1.25 -1.60 -1.70
N VAL A 35 2.39 -1.18 -2.21
CA VAL A 35 2.87 0.18 -2.01
C VAL A 35 1.87 1.19 -2.55
N ARG A 36 1.33 0.91 -3.72
CA ARG A 36 0.36 1.80 -4.35
C ARG A 36 -0.92 1.90 -3.55
N VAL A 37 -1.42 0.75 -3.11
CA VAL A 37 -2.64 0.72 -2.32
C VAL A 37 -2.44 1.42 -0.98
N GLN A 38 -1.30 1.24 -0.37
CA GLN A 38 -0.99 1.93 0.89
C GLN A 38 -0.92 3.43 0.69
N ALA A 39 -0.31 3.87 -0.40
CA ALA A 39 -0.23 5.29 -0.72
C ALA A 39 -1.64 5.87 -0.94
N GLU A 40 -2.48 5.15 -1.66
CA GLU A 40 -3.85 5.57 -1.87
C GLU A 40 -4.63 5.62 -0.57
N ASN A 41 -4.41 4.64 0.28
CA ASN A 41 -5.07 4.57 1.57
C ASN A 41 -4.69 5.75 2.44
N ASP A 42 -3.40 6.06 2.49
CA ASP A 42 -2.90 7.19 3.26
C ASP A 42 -3.46 8.51 2.72
N SER A 43 -3.53 8.61 1.41
CA SER A 43 -4.06 9.79 0.75
C SER A 43 -5.54 9.98 1.06
N LEU A 44 -6.29 8.88 1.02
CA LEU A 44 -7.70 8.92 1.34
C LEU A 44 -7.92 9.27 2.82
N ALA A 45 -7.12 8.70 3.69
CA ALA A 45 -7.21 8.98 5.11
C ALA A 45 -6.93 10.45 5.39
N ALA A 46 -5.93 11.01 4.71
CA ALA A 46 -5.60 12.42 4.86
C ALA A 46 -6.73 13.30 4.34
N ALA A 47 -7.34 12.92 3.23
CA ALA A 47 -8.45 13.66 2.66
C ALA A 47 -9.67 13.65 3.58
N VAL A 48 -9.96 12.48 4.15
CA VAL A 48 -11.08 12.36 5.10
C VAL A 48 -10.81 13.21 6.34
N ASP A 49 -9.60 13.18 6.82
CA ASP A 49 -9.19 13.93 7.99
C ASP A 49 -9.36 15.42 7.76
N THR A 50 -8.92 15.90 6.61
CA THR A 50 -9.04 17.30 6.23
C THR A 50 -10.51 17.69 6.12
N ALA A 51 -11.31 16.87 5.49
CA ALA A 51 -12.73 17.13 5.32
C ALA A 51 -13.43 17.18 6.68
N THR A 52 -13.07 16.27 7.57
CA THR A 52 -13.65 16.24 8.91
C THR A 52 -13.27 17.48 9.69
N THR A 53 -12.03 17.93 9.58
CA THR A 53 -11.55 19.11 10.27
C THR A 53 -12.28 20.36 9.76
N LEU A 54 -12.40 20.48 8.45
CA LEU A 54 -13.12 21.60 7.85
C LEU A 54 -14.57 21.62 8.27
N ASP A 55 -15.21 20.48 8.28
CA ASP A 55 -16.59 20.34 8.69
C ASP A 55 -16.76 20.78 10.14
N HIS A 56 -15.84 20.35 10.97
CA HIS A 56 -15.86 20.72 12.39
C HIS A 56 -15.65 22.22 12.59
N GLU A 57 -14.75 22.81 11.84
CA GLU A 57 -14.50 24.26 11.93
C GLU A 57 -15.69 25.05 11.47
N LEU A 58 -16.33 24.63 10.40
CA LEU A 58 -17.54 25.30 9.92
C LEU A 58 -18.66 25.23 10.94
N PHE A 59 -18.80 24.05 11.54
CA PHE A 59 -19.81 23.88 12.59
C PHE A 59 -19.52 24.77 13.78
N ALA A 60 -18.27 24.84 14.20
CA ALA A 60 -17.89 25.68 15.34
C ALA A 60 -18.12 27.15 15.05
N THR A 61 -17.81 27.59 13.84
CA THR A 61 -18.02 28.96 13.42
C THR A 61 -19.51 29.29 13.43
N THR A 62 -20.32 28.38 12.91
CA THR A 62 -21.80 28.60 12.90
C THR A 62 -22.35 28.69 14.30
N VAL A 63 -21.89 27.84 15.19
CA VAL A 63 -22.33 27.86 16.57
C VAL A 63 -21.91 29.16 17.25
N ALA A 64 -20.68 29.58 17.02
CA ALA A 64 -20.18 30.84 17.59
C ALA A 64 -20.97 32.02 17.10
N GLU A 65 -21.37 32.04 15.84
CA GLU A 65 -22.17 33.12 15.28
C GLU A 65 -23.56 33.16 15.88
N ARG A 66 -24.10 32.02 16.24
CA ARG A 66 -25.43 31.93 16.83
C ARG A 66 -25.45 32.34 18.28
N GLU A 67 -24.40 32.08 19.00
CA GLU A 67 -24.36 32.37 20.43
C GLU A 67 -24.69 33.81 20.78
N PRO A 68 -24.09 34.80 20.14
CA PRO A 68 -24.44 36.19 20.46
C PRO A 68 -25.89 36.52 20.22
N ALA A 69 -26.50 35.89 19.25
CA ALA A 69 -27.91 36.13 18.93
C ALA A 69 -28.82 35.55 20.00
N LEU A 70 -28.37 34.49 20.64
CA LEU A 70 -29.16 33.86 21.68
C LEU A 70 -29.06 34.59 23.02
N ALA A 71 -27.95 35.22 23.23
CA ALA A 71 -27.71 35.95 24.45
C ALA A 71 -28.45 37.30 24.44
#